data_06145d2c3858a7837698bff0bb1b36b1
#
_entry.id   06145d2c3858a7837698bff0bb1b36b1
#
_cell.length_a   1.000
_cell.length_b   1.000
_cell.length_c   1.000
_cell.angle_alpha   90.00
_cell.angle_beta   90.00
_cell.angle_gamma   90.00
#
_symmetry.space_group_name_H-M   'P 1'
#
loop_
_entity.id
_entity.type
_entity.pdbx_description
1 polymer ?
#
loop_
_entity_poly.entity_id
_entity_poly.type
_entity_poly.pdbx_seq_one_letter_code
_entity_poly.pdbx_strand_id
1 'polypeptide(L)'
;MPISALPPNGYPLGTNWPFKVFSKPVIALLNIWIKRDWRGISNLPKTGPALIVSNHVSYADALVMAHYLYANGRAPRFLGKESLFRAPVIGKIITAAGQVPVHRESDGASDAIENSSVLLNLGHCVVVYPEGTLTRDENLWPMVAKTGAARIAVATKVPVIPIAQWGDQNFVPRYSKKISIFKRHKVSIVAGKPLDLSPWYGKSDDQLAMRDATAYIMRELTKILEEIRGESAPSTIFDPHTSDRKSVV
;
A
#
# COMPACT_ATOMS: atom_id res chain seq x y z
N MET A 1 12.32 15.49 12.07
CA MET A 1 13.26 15.24 10.94
C MET A 1 12.91 16.20 9.84
N PRO A 2 13.86 16.89 9.23
CA PRO A 2 13.60 17.79 8.13
C PRO A 2 12.98 17.01 6.97
N ILE A 3 11.98 17.59 6.34
CA ILE A 3 11.36 17.11 5.10
C ILE A 3 12.49 17.12 4.06
N SER A 4 13.00 15.93 3.71
CA SER A 4 14.10 15.80 2.77
C SER A 4 13.64 16.28 1.39
N ALA A 5 14.29 17.32 0.89
CA ALA A 5 14.29 17.81 -0.48
C ALA A 5 12.96 17.68 -1.24
N LEU A 6 12.06 18.61 -1.00
CA LEU A 6 10.96 18.86 -1.92
C LEU A 6 11.53 19.19 -3.32
N PRO A 7 10.85 18.73 -4.40
CA PRO A 7 11.21 19.15 -5.75
C PRO A 7 11.18 20.69 -5.88
N PRO A 8 11.80 21.27 -6.91
CA PRO A 8 11.97 22.73 -7.07
C PRO A 8 10.69 23.57 -6.95
N ASN A 9 9.52 22.95 -7.18
CA ASN A 9 8.20 23.58 -7.05
C ASN A 9 7.62 23.54 -5.62
N GLY A 10 8.37 23.06 -4.62
CA GLY A 10 7.96 22.99 -3.22
C GLY A 10 6.93 21.90 -2.89
N TYR A 11 6.59 21.03 -3.82
CA TYR A 11 5.63 19.93 -3.62
C TYR A 11 6.25 18.56 -3.91
N PRO A 12 5.78 17.48 -3.24
CA PRO A 12 6.18 16.11 -3.52
C PRO A 12 5.99 15.70 -4.98
N LEU A 13 6.89 14.86 -5.50
CA LEU A 13 6.82 14.36 -6.86
C LEU A 13 5.50 13.63 -7.13
N GLY A 14 4.85 13.96 -8.26
CA GLY A 14 3.54 13.41 -8.63
C GLY A 14 2.35 14.19 -8.06
N THR A 15 2.59 15.31 -7.36
CA THR A 15 1.53 16.15 -6.80
C THR A 15 0.71 16.81 -7.91
N ASN A 16 -0.61 16.71 -7.81
CA ASN A 16 -1.59 17.43 -8.61
C ASN A 16 -2.45 18.35 -7.72
N TRP A 17 -3.45 19.05 -8.28
CA TRP A 17 -4.21 20.06 -7.55
C TRP A 17 -4.93 19.54 -6.28
N PRO A 18 -5.55 18.33 -6.23
CA PRO A 18 -6.16 17.84 -5.00
C PRO A 18 -5.15 17.65 -3.87
N PHE A 19 -3.96 17.13 -4.18
CA PHE A 19 -2.90 17.04 -3.18
C PHE A 19 -2.48 18.41 -2.67
N LYS A 20 -2.40 19.44 -3.54
CA LYS A 20 -2.05 20.80 -3.11
C LYS A 20 -3.06 21.39 -2.14
N VAL A 21 -4.36 21.14 -2.39
CA VAL A 21 -5.46 21.69 -1.58
C VAL A 21 -5.66 20.90 -0.30
N PHE A 22 -5.72 19.55 -0.39
CA PHE A 22 -6.20 18.71 0.72
C PHE A 22 -5.08 18.12 1.58
N SER A 23 -3.83 18.04 1.11
CA SER A 23 -2.78 17.38 1.88
C SER A 23 -2.49 18.07 3.21
N LYS A 24 -2.32 19.38 3.21
CA LYS A 24 -2.00 20.12 4.45
C LYS A 24 -3.06 19.97 5.54
N PRO A 25 -4.37 20.24 5.29
CA PRO A 25 -5.39 20.07 6.32
C PRO A 25 -5.55 18.60 6.77
N VAL A 26 -5.47 17.64 5.84
CA VAL A 26 -5.55 16.22 6.18
C VAL A 26 -4.36 15.79 7.04
N ILE A 27 -3.14 16.20 6.69
CA ILE A 27 -1.94 15.91 7.48
C ILE A 27 -2.01 16.56 8.86
N ALA A 28 -2.46 17.82 8.96
CA ALA A 28 -2.64 18.49 10.24
C ALA A 28 -3.62 17.73 11.13
N LEU A 29 -4.75 17.30 10.56
CA LEU A 29 -5.76 16.52 11.27
C LEU A 29 -5.21 15.16 11.75
N LEU A 30 -4.52 14.42 10.87
CA LEU A 30 -3.91 13.14 11.23
C LEU A 30 -2.88 13.30 12.35
N ASN A 31 -2.10 14.38 12.36
CA ASN A 31 -1.10 14.63 13.40
C ASN A 31 -1.70 14.87 14.81
N ILE A 32 -3.00 15.19 14.90
CA ILE A 32 -3.70 15.28 16.18
C ILE A 32 -3.82 13.88 16.83
N TRP A 33 -4.18 12.88 16.02
CA TRP A 33 -4.49 11.53 16.53
C TRP A 33 -3.38 10.50 16.35
N ILE A 34 -2.40 10.75 15.46
CA ILE A 34 -1.35 9.80 15.12
C ILE A 34 -0.02 10.26 15.71
N LYS A 35 0.62 9.37 16.49
CA LYS A 35 2.02 9.47 16.88
C LYS A 35 2.83 8.62 15.90
N ARG A 36 3.60 9.28 15.05
CA ARG A 36 4.38 8.65 13.98
C ARG A 36 5.59 7.91 14.51
N ASP A 37 5.76 6.65 14.08
CA ASP A 37 6.97 5.86 14.21
C ASP A 37 7.35 5.37 12.81
N TRP A 38 8.03 6.22 12.05
CA TRP A 38 8.32 6.03 10.65
C TRP A 38 9.79 5.72 10.42
N ARG A 39 10.08 4.61 9.71
CA ARG A 39 11.42 4.12 9.48
C ARG A 39 11.62 3.69 8.02
N GLY A 40 12.89 3.51 7.61
CA GLY A 40 13.23 3.00 6.27
C GLY A 40 13.00 3.99 5.13
N ILE A 41 12.85 5.28 5.38
CA ILE A 41 12.58 6.33 4.38
C ILE A 41 13.66 6.34 3.28
N SER A 42 14.90 6.02 3.61
CA SER A 42 16.03 5.95 2.66
C SER A 42 15.86 4.87 1.59
N ASN A 43 14.99 3.89 1.82
CA ASN A 43 14.68 2.81 0.88
C ASN A 43 13.68 3.23 -0.20
N LEU A 44 13.01 4.39 -0.03
CA LEU A 44 12.10 4.92 -1.05
C LEU A 44 12.90 5.63 -2.15
N PRO A 45 12.68 5.29 -3.44
CA PRO A 45 13.26 6.04 -4.54
C PRO A 45 12.80 7.50 -4.50
N LYS A 46 13.75 8.43 -4.51
CA LYS A 46 13.44 9.88 -4.50
C LYS A 46 12.76 10.33 -5.77
N THR A 47 13.08 9.69 -6.89
CA THR A 47 12.56 9.98 -8.23
C THR A 47 12.25 8.68 -8.97
N GLY A 48 11.58 8.80 -10.12
CA GLY A 48 11.21 7.63 -10.93
C GLY A 48 10.05 6.81 -10.36
N PRO A 49 9.69 5.72 -11.02
CA PRO A 49 8.59 4.86 -10.58
C PRO A 49 8.94 4.08 -9.32
N ALA A 50 7.91 3.74 -8.54
CA ALA A 50 8.01 2.79 -7.44
C ALA A 50 6.68 2.08 -7.25
N LEU A 51 6.70 0.77 -7.13
CA LEU A 51 5.58 -0.04 -6.70
C LEU A 51 5.71 -0.31 -5.19
N ILE A 52 4.80 0.22 -4.42
CA ILE A 52 4.71 -0.01 -2.97
C ILE A 52 3.74 -1.17 -2.74
N VAL A 53 4.16 -2.15 -1.96
CA VAL A 53 3.30 -3.25 -1.52
C VAL A 53 3.16 -3.19 0.01
N SER A 54 1.92 -3.25 0.51
CA SER A 54 1.66 -3.08 1.94
C SER A 54 0.57 -4.04 2.44
N ASN A 55 0.61 -4.35 3.73
CA ASN A 55 -0.46 -5.05 4.44
C ASN A 55 -1.66 -4.13 4.69
N HIS A 56 -2.85 -4.71 4.91
CA HIS A 56 -4.10 -3.95 4.99
C HIS A 56 -4.93 -4.34 6.22
N VAL A 57 -4.85 -3.55 7.29
CA VAL A 57 -5.45 -3.84 8.61
C VAL A 57 -6.57 -2.88 9.00
N SER A 58 -6.67 -1.72 8.33
CA SER A 58 -7.60 -0.64 8.69
C SER A 58 -8.09 0.12 7.46
N TYR A 59 -9.27 0.71 7.55
CA TYR A 59 -9.72 1.70 6.54
C TYR A 59 -8.89 2.98 6.53
N ALA A 60 -8.12 3.26 7.59
CA ALA A 60 -7.21 4.40 7.65
C ALA A 60 -5.89 4.17 6.91
N ASP A 61 -5.54 2.93 6.58
CA ASP A 61 -4.22 2.55 6.04
C ASP A 61 -3.82 3.39 4.82
N ALA A 62 -4.72 3.54 3.85
CA ALA A 62 -4.42 4.31 2.65
C ALA A 62 -4.16 5.79 2.94
N LEU A 63 -4.88 6.37 3.91
CA LEU A 63 -4.72 7.76 4.29
C LEU A 63 -3.41 7.99 5.05
N VAL A 64 -3.05 7.07 5.95
CA VAL A 64 -1.82 7.13 6.73
C VAL A 64 -0.60 6.84 5.85
N MET A 65 -0.71 5.86 4.94
CA MET A 65 0.32 5.60 3.92
C MET A 65 0.50 6.81 3.00
N ALA A 66 -0.59 7.46 2.58
CA ALA A 66 -0.51 8.69 1.80
C ALA A 66 0.25 9.78 2.56
N HIS A 67 -0.03 9.95 3.86
CA HIS A 67 0.69 10.89 4.71
C HIS A 67 2.19 10.54 4.77
N TYR A 68 2.53 9.27 5.00
CA TYR A 68 3.93 8.82 5.04
C TYR A 68 4.67 9.12 3.74
N LEU A 69 4.11 8.71 2.60
CA LEU A 69 4.74 8.90 1.28
C LEU A 69 4.81 10.38 0.91
N TYR A 70 3.74 11.14 1.12
CA TYR A 70 3.70 12.56 0.80
C TYR A 70 4.69 13.39 1.63
N ALA A 71 4.80 13.11 2.92
CA ALA A 71 5.79 13.75 3.80
C ALA A 71 7.24 13.41 3.41
N ASN A 72 7.44 12.33 2.64
CA ASN A 72 8.74 11.89 2.15
C ASN A 72 8.95 12.18 0.65
N GLY A 73 8.20 13.13 0.11
CA GLY A 73 8.43 13.67 -1.21
C GLY A 73 7.73 12.94 -2.36
N ARG A 74 6.82 12.01 -2.09
CA ARG A 74 6.13 11.20 -3.11
C ARG A 74 4.61 11.26 -2.94
N ALA A 75 3.91 11.74 -3.96
CA ALA A 75 2.44 11.68 -3.99
C ALA A 75 1.99 10.29 -4.51
N PRO A 76 1.32 9.47 -3.69
CA PRO A 76 0.96 8.11 -4.07
C PRO A 76 -0.25 8.04 -5.00
N ARG A 77 -0.32 6.94 -5.74
CA ARG A 77 -1.48 6.48 -6.49
C ARG A 77 -1.94 5.16 -5.92
N PHE A 78 -3.17 5.09 -5.43
CA PHE A 78 -3.75 3.87 -4.86
C PHE A 78 -4.69 3.20 -5.85
N LEU A 79 -4.72 1.88 -5.78
CA LEU A 79 -5.76 1.08 -6.40
C LEU A 79 -6.94 1.02 -5.42
N GLY A 80 -8.05 1.65 -5.78
CA GLY A 80 -9.24 1.75 -4.94
C GLY A 80 -10.46 1.02 -5.51
N LYS A 81 -11.34 0.54 -4.64
CA LYS A 81 -12.61 -0.08 -5.06
C LYS A 81 -13.42 0.93 -5.89
N GLU A 82 -13.92 0.51 -7.04
CA GLU A 82 -14.71 1.34 -7.97
C GLU A 82 -15.86 2.11 -7.27
N SER A 83 -16.54 1.48 -6.30
CA SER A 83 -17.64 2.13 -5.58
C SER A 83 -17.24 3.42 -4.85
N LEU A 84 -15.95 3.60 -4.51
CA LEU A 84 -15.45 4.85 -3.92
C LEU A 84 -15.45 5.99 -4.93
N PHE A 85 -15.22 5.68 -6.20
CA PHE A 85 -15.19 6.66 -7.30
C PHE A 85 -16.59 7.13 -7.72
N ARG A 86 -17.62 6.33 -7.38
CA ARG A 86 -19.03 6.69 -7.61
C ARG A 86 -19.60 7.62 -6.54
N ALA A 87 -18.91 7.81 -5.41
CA ALA A 87 -19.36 8.71 -4.35
C ALA A 87 -19.33 10.18 -4.83
N PRO A 88 -20.39 10.98 -4.61
CA PRO A 88 -20.58 12.27 -5.30
C PRO A 88 -19.45 13.27 -5.13
N VAL A 89 -18.87 13.40 -3.94
CA VAL A 89 -17.80 14.35 -3.63
C VAL A 89 -16.45 13.64 -3.57
N ILE A 90 -16.37 12.58 -2.77
CA ILE A 90 -15.13 11.82 -2.57
C ILE A 90 -14.64 11.23 -3.90
N GLY A 91 -15.53 10.67 -4.71
CA GLY A 91 -15.20 10.10 -6.02
C GLY A 91 -14.53 11.12 -6.94
N LYS A 92 -15.06 12.33 -7.02
CA LYS A 92 -14.46 13.42 -7.83
C LYS A 92 -13.06 13.79 -7.33
N ILE A 93 -12.87 13.87 -6.01
CA ILE A 93 -11.56 14.21 -5.41
C ILE A 93 -10.53 13.13 -5.68
N ILE A 94 -10.86 11.85 -5.43
CA ILE A 94 -9.90 10.74 -5.61
C ILE A 94 -9.59 10.51 -7.10
N THR A 95 -10.57 10.69 -8.01
CA THR A 95 -10.34 10.65 -9.46
C THR A 95 -9.41 11.77 -9.89
N ALA A 96 -9.68 13.01 -9.48
CA ALA A 96 -8.80 14.13 -9.77
C ALA A 96 -7.41 13.99 -9.12
N ALA A 97 -7.31 13.31 -7.99
CA ALA A 97 -6.04 12.96 -7.37
C ALA A 97 -5.28 11.84 -8.13
N GLY A 98 -5.86 11.29 -9.20
CA GLY A 98 -5.24 10.27 -10.03
C GLY A 98 -5.17 8.90 -9.36
N GLN A 99 -6.14 8.60 -8.49
CA GLN A 99 -6.28 7.25 -7.95
C GLN A 99 -6.88 6.32 -9.02
N VAL A 100 -6.60 5.02 -8.95
CA VAL A 100 -6.98 4.02 -9.94
C VAL A 100 -8.19 3.23 -9.46
N PRO A 101 -9.33 3.27 -10.18
CA PRO A 101 -10.45 2.38 -9.87
C PRO A 101 -10.11 0.93 -10.22
N VAL A 102 -10.52 0.01 -9.37
CA VAL A 102 -10.39 -1.44 -9.59
C VAL A 102 -11.77 -2.07 -9.57
N HIS A 103 -12.14 -2.68 -10.68
CA HIS A 103 -13.28 -3.58 -10.76
C HIS A 103 -12.87 -4.93 -10.15
N ARG A 104 -13.64 -5.46 -9.21
CA ARG A 104 -13.28 -6.70 -8.51
C ARG A 104 -13.79 -7.98 -9.19
N GLU A 105 -14.58 -7.84 -10.23
CA GLU A 105 -15.06 -8.93 -11.07
C GLU A 105 -13.96 -9.35 -12.08
N SER A 106 -14.06 -10.53 -12.65
CA SER A 106 -12.99 -11.23 -13.37
C SER A 106 -12.20 -10.40 -14.39
N ASP A 107 -12.85 -9.46 -15.06
CA ASP A 107 -12.22 -8.65 -16.11
C ASP A 107 -11.48 -7.42 -15.56
N GLY A 108 -11.85 -6.93 -14.37
CA GLY A 108 -11.26 -5.72 -13.77
C GLY A 108 -9.88 -5.91 -13.16
N ALA A 109 -9.39 -7.13 -12.99
CA ALA A 109 -8.03 -7.36 -12.51
C ALA A 109 -7.00 -7.03 -13.59
N SER A 110 -7.33 -7.26 -14.87
CA SER A 110 -6.48 -6.92 -16.01
C SER A 110 -6.33 -5.40 -16.12
N ASP A 111 -7.45 -4.66 -16.08
CA ASP A 111 -7.46 -3.19 -16.16
C ASP A 111 -6.66 -2.54 -15.05
N ALA A 112 -6.74 -3.10 -13.83
CA ALA A 112 -5.98 -2.59 -12.69
C ALA A 112 -4.46 -2.78 -12.90
N ILE A 113 -4.04 -3.90 -13.48
CA ILE A 113 -2.63 -4.17 -13.82
C ILE A 113 -2.17 -3.20 -14.91
N GLU A 114 -2.95 -3.06 -15.98
CA GLU A 114 -2.63 -2.16 -17.09
C GLU A 114 -2.53 -0.70 -16.64
N ASN A 115 -3.56 -0.18 -15.96
CA ASN A 115 -3.58 1.20 -15.44
C ASN A 115 -2.42 1.47 -14.48
N SER A 116 -2.09 0.51 -13.61
CA SER A 116 -0.94 0.63 -12.71
C SER A 116 0.38 0.67 -13.47
N SER A 117 0.52 -0.16 -14.51
CA SER A 117 1.70 -0.18 -15.36
C SER A 117 1.88 1.14 -16.11
N VAL A 118 0.80 1.73 -16.63
CA VAL A 118 0.82 3.07 -17.26
C VAL A 118 1.32 4.12 -16.28
N LEU A 119 0.79 4.16 -15.05
CA LEU A 119 1.22 5.13 -14.03
C LEU A 119 2.68 4.94 -13.64
N LEU A 120 3.14 3.70 -13.49
CA LEU A 120 4.54 3.41 -13.18
C LEU A 120 5.45 3.86 -14.32
N ASN A 121 5.09 3.58 -15.58
CA ASN A 121 5.85 4.04 -16.75
C ASN A 121 5.92 5.58 -16.84
N LEU A 122 4.92 6.28 -16.32
CA LEU A 122 4.93 7.75 -16.17
C LEU A 122 5.73 8.24 -14.95
N GLY A 123 6.40 7.36 -14.22
CA GLY A 123 7.24 7.73 -13.07
C GLY A 123 6.52 7.90 -11.75
N HIS A 124 5.23 7.50 -11.65
CA HIS A 124 4.46 7.62 -10.42
C HIS A 124 4.82 6.56 -9.37
N CYS A 125 4.46 6.85 -8.12
CA CYS A 125 4.52 5.93 -6.99
C CYS A 125 3.14 5.28 -6.85
N VAL A 126 3.03 3.99 -7.13
CA VAL A 126 1.78 3.22 -7.06
C VAL A 126 1.77 2.36 -5.81
N VAL A 127 0.68 2.38 -5.04
CA VAL A 127 0.50 1.59 -3.82
C VAL A 127 -0.53 0.51 -4.05
N VAL A 128 -0.16 -0.71 -3.75
CA VAL A 128 -1.01 -1.90 -3.86
C VAL A 128 -1.08 -2.59 -2.51
N TYR A 129 -2.29 -2.99 -2.13
CA TYR A 129 -2.54 -3.93 -1.05
C TYR A 129 -2.79 -5.32 -1.67
N PRO A 130 -1.80 -6.23 -1.68
CA PRO A 130 -1.91 -7.49 -2.44
C PRO A 130 -3.06 -8.40 -1.98
N GLU A 131 -3.46 -8.26 -0.72
CA GLU A 131 -4.61 -8.97 -0.14
C GLU A 131 -5.94 -8.60 -0.84
N GLY A 132 -6.01 -7.42 -1.46
CA GLY A 132 -7.18 -6.90 -2.20
C GLY A 132 -8.36 -6.49 -1.30
N THR A 133 -8.26 -6.68 0.02
CA THR A 133 -9.21 -6.24 1.05
C THR A 133 -8.48 -6.17 2.39
N LEU A 134 -9.14 -5.64 3.42
CA LEU A 134 -8.63 -5.74 4.80
C LEU A 134 -8.41 -7.22 5.15
N THR A 135 -7.30 -7.51 5.82
CA THR A 135 -7.03 -8.88 6.27
C THR A 135 -8.22 -9.44 7.05
N ARG A 136 -8.52 -10.72 6.84
CA ARG A 136 -9.55 -11.45 7.59
C ARG A 136 -8.96 -12.29 8.71
N ASP A 137 -7.65 -12.36 8.80
CA ASP A 137 -6.98 -13.03 9.91
C ASP A 137 -7.36 -12.35 11.24
N GLU A 138 -7.75 -13.13 12.25
CA GLU A 138 -8.21 -12.60 13.53
C GLU A 138 -7.10 -11.83 14.27
N ASN A 139 -5.86 -12.27 14.11
CA ASN A 139 -4.69 -11.64 14.71
C ASN A 139 -4.06 -10.55 13.82
N LEU A 140 -4.75 -10.18 12.72
CA LEU A 140 -4.36 -9.12 11.80
C LEU A 140 -3.03 -9.38 11.07
N TRP A 141 -2.62 -10.63 10.91
CA TRP A 141 -1.52 -10.98 10.03
C TRP A 141 -1.95 -10.92 8.56
N PRO A 142 -1.00 -10.72 7.65
CA PRO A 142 -1.29 -10.79 6.23
C PRO A 142 -1.89 -12.14 5.85
N MET A 143 -2.87 -12.14 4.98
CA MET A 143 -3.52 -13.35 4.46
C MET A 143 -3.03 -13.67 3.04
N VAL A 144 -3.49 -14.78 2.48
CA VAL A 144 -3.20 -15.17 1.10
C VAL A 144 -3.51 -14.01 0.16
N ALA A 145 -2.51 -13.63 -0.62
CA ALA A 145 -2.54 -12.47 -1.52
C ALA A 145 -2.86 -12.88 -2.96
N LYS A 146 -3.36 -11.90 -3.73
CA LYS A 146 -3.59 -12.00 -5.17
C LYS A 146 -2.30 -11.71 -5.93
N THR A 147 -2.13 -12.32 -7.10
CA THR A 147 -0.92 -12.20 -7.93
C THR A 147 -0.77 -10.85 -8.66
N GLY A 148 -1.74 -9.93 -8.54
CA GLY A 148 -1.74 -8.67 -9.26
C GLY A 148 -0.48 -7.82 -9.02
N ALA A 149 -0.03 -7.69 -7.78
CA ALA A 149 1.18 -6.94 -7.44
C ALA A 149 2.44 -7.55 -8.10
N ALA A 150 2.58 -8.87 -8.06
CA ALA A 150 3.69 -9.58 -8.70
C ALA A 150 3.65 -9.40 -10.23
N ARG A 151 2.47 -9.50 -10.85
CA ARG A 151 2.31 -9.28 -12.30
C ARG A 151 2.72 -7.87 -12.72
N ILE A 152 2.27 -6.84 -11.99
CA ILE A 152 2.68 -5.45 -12.22
C ILE A 152 4.20 -5.33 -12.10
N ALA A 153 4.79 -5.86 -11.03
CA ALA A 153 6.22 -5.78 -10.77
C ALA A 153 7.06 -6.44 -11.87
N VAL A 154 6.69 -7.66 -12.27
CA VAL A 154 7.40 -8.43 -13.30
C VAL A 154 7.26 -7.81 -14.68
N ALA A 155 6.08 -7.28 -15.02
CA ALA A 155 5.84 -6.63 -16.30
C ALA A 155 6.58 -5.30 -16.44
N THR A 156 6.62 -4.49 -15.36
CA THR A 156 7.19 -3.13 -15.39
C THR A 156 8.67 -3.08 -15.00
N LYS A 157 9.15 -4.08 -14.26
CA LYS A 157 10.52 -4.17 -13.72
C LYS A 157 10.93 -2.96 -12.87
N VAL A 158 9.95 -2.24 -12.31
CA VAL A 158 10.20 -1.10 -11.43
C VAL A 158 10.62 -1.57 -10.03
N PRO A 159 11.29 -0.72 -9.23
CA PRO A 159 11.58 -1.02 -7.85
C PRO A 159 10.31 -1.33 -7.06
N VAL A 160 10.28 -2.48 -6.38
CA VAL A 160 9.20 -2.91 -5.50
C VAL A 160 9.64 -2.73 -4.06
N ILE A 161 8.91 -1.89 -3.30
CA ILE A 161 9.24 -1.57 -1.92
C ILE A 161 8.17 -2.15 -1.00
N PRO A 162 8.49 -3.15 -0.17
CA PRO A 162 7.58 -3.63 0.85
C PRO A 162 7.51 -2.60 1.98
N ILE A 163 6.30 -2.17 2.34
CA ILE A 163 6.09 -1.24 3.46
C ILE A 163 5.07 -1.85 4.40
N ALA A 164 5.51 -2.25 5.59
CA ALA A 164 4.60 -2.71 6.62
C ALA A 164 4.09 -1.54 7.47
N GLN A 165 2.82 -1.60 7.84
CA GLN A 165 2.16 -0.62 8.71
C GLN A 165 1.39 -1.31 9.83
N TRP A 166 1.39 -0.68 11.03
CA TRP A 166 0.75 -1.21 12.22
C TRP A 166 0.36 -0.10 13.17
N GLY A 167 -0.81 -0.24 13.78
CA GLY A 167 -1.36 0.73 14.73
C GLY A 167 -2.55 1.52 14.18
N ASP A 168 -2.76 1.52 12.87
CA ASP A 168 -3.88 2.17 12.19
C ASP A 168 -5.22 1.61 12.65
N GLN A 169 -5.28 0.31 12.93
CA GLN A 169 -6.45 -0.39 13.46
C GLN A 169 -6.88 0.08 14.86
N ASN A 170 -5.98 0.71 15.59
CA ASN A 170 -6.30 1.32 16.88
C ASN A 170 -6.98 2.69 16.71
N PHE A 171 -6.71 3.37 15.60
CA PHE A 171 -7.32 4.64 15.24
C PHE A 171 -8.68 4.42 14.55
N VAL A 172 -8.72 3.55 13.53
CA VAL A 172 -9.95 3.11 12.86
C VAL A 172 -9.98 1.59 12.85
N PRO A 173 -10.71 0.95 13.77
CA PRO A 173 -10.76 -0.51 13.84
C PRO A 173 -11.29 -1.15 12.55
N ARG A 174 -10.77 -2.33 12.23
CA ARG A 174 -11.22 -3.14 11.10
C ARG A 174 -12.74 -3.35 11.15
N TYR A 175 -13.41 -3.19 10.00
CA TYR A 175 -14.87 -3.32 9.84
C TYR A 175 -15.70 -2.36 10.72
N SER A 176 -15.10 -1.33 11.29
CA SER A 176 -15.77 -0.30 12.06
C SER A 176 -15.74 1.05 11.34
N LYS A 177 -16.79 1.83 11.50
CA LYS A 177 -16.84 3.23 11.09
C LYS A 177 -16.51 4.19 12.26
N LYS A 178 -16.25 3.64 13.45
CA LYS A 178 -15.92 4.44 14.63
C LYS A 178 -14.45 4.84 14.57
N ILE A 179 -14.20 6.13 14.77
CA ILE A 179 -12.84 6.69 14.83
C ILE A 179 -12.52 6.96 16.30
N SER A 180 -11.38 6.46 16.77
CA SER A 180 -10.92 6.70 18.16
C SER A 180 -10.21 8.06 18.23
N ILE A 181 -10.95 9.11 18.59
CA ILE A 181 -10.48 10.50 18.60
C ILE A 181 -10.02 11.01 19.96
N PHE A 182 -10.28 10.25 21.05
CA PHE A 182 -10.00 10.70 22.42
C PHE A 182 -8.55 10.50 22.87
N LYS A 183 -7.74 9.80 22.08
CA LYS A 183 -6.32 9.56 22.35
C LYS A 183 -5.48 9.54 21.08
N ARG A 184 -4.18 9.76 21.25
CA ARG A 184 -3.23 9.57 20.14
C ARG A 184 -2.81 8.11 20.04
N HIS A 185 -2.76 7.62 18.83
CA HIS A 185 -2.38 6.25 18.51
C HIS A 185 -0.97 6.22 17.90
N LYS A 186 -0.10 5.35 18.43
CA LYS A 186 1.18 5.08 17.77
C LYS A 186 0.91 4.32 16.49
N VAL A 187 1.38 4.85 15.37
CA VAL A 187 1.32 4.21 14.06
C VAL A 187 2.74 4.05 13.53
N SER A 188 3.14 2.81 13.36
CA SER A 188 4.44 2.43 12.84
C SER A 188 4.33 2.14 11.35
N ILE A 189 5.20 2.76 10.55
CA ILE A 189 5.36 2.47 9.11
C ILE A 189 6.84 2.24 8.86
N VAL A 190 7.17 1.10 8.28
CA VAL A 190 8.55 0.72 8.00
C VAL A 190 8.68 0.30 6.54
N ALA A 191 9.50 1.04 5.77
CA ALA A 191 9.85 0.66 4.42
C ALA A 191 11.07 -0.26 4.43
N GLY A 192 10.90 -1.45 3.90
CA GLY A 192 11.97 -2.42 3.65
C GLY A 192 12.84 -2.02 2.47
N LYS A 193 13.89 -2.78 2.22
CA LYS A 193 14.74 -2.63 1.04
C LYS A 193 13.96 -3.01 -0.23
N PRO A 194 14.31 -2.45 -1.40
CA PRO A 194 13.75 -2.90 -2.68
C PRO A 194 13.92 -4.41 -2.85
N LEU A 195 12.87 -5.06 -3.30
CA LEU A 195 12.85 -6.52 -3.54
C LEU A 195 13.48 -6.85 -4.89
N ASP A 196 14.28 -7.90 -4.93
CA ASP A 196 14.78 -8.45 -6.20
C ASP A 196 13.77 -9.44 -6.78
N LEU A 197 13.09 -9.03 -7.84
CA LEU A 197 12.14 -9.85 -8.58
C LEU A 197 12.70 -10.36 -9.92
N SER A 198 13.99 -10.20 -10.16
CA SER A 198 14.66 -10.65 -11.40
C SER A 198 14.46 -12.14 -11.73
N PRO A 199 14.36 -13.09 -10.75
CA PRO A 199 14.12 -14.50 -11.05
C PRO A 199 12.79 -14.78 -11.78
N TRP A 200 11.83 -13.86 -11.70
CA TRP A 200 10.51 -13.99 -12.32
C TRP A 200 10.32 -13.12 -13.59
N TYR A 201 11.31 -12.33 -13.99
CA TYR A 201 11.18 -11.50 -15.19
C TYR A 201 10.96 -12.36 -16.43
N GLY A 202 10.04 -11.91 -17.31
CA GLY A 202 9.64 -12.63 -18.50
C GLY A 202 8.65 -13.79 -18.28
N LYS A 203 8.21 -14.02 -17.02
CA LYS A 203 7.28 -15.11 -16.67
C LYS A 203 5.89 -14.60 -16.25
N SER A 204 5.46 -13.44 -16.73
CA SER A 204 4.18 -12.81 -16.35
C SER A 204 2.96 -13.68 -16.60
N ASP A 205 3.02 -14.56 -17.60
CA ASP A 205 1.93 -15.46 -18.00
C ASP A 205 1.97 -16.81 -17.26
N ASP A 206 3.07 -17.14 -16.60
CA ASP A 206 3.20 -18.33 -15.78
C ASP A 206 2.55 -18.12 -14.42
N GLN A 207 1.44 -18.81 -14.20
CA GLN A 207 0.67 -18.69 -12.95
C GLN A 207 1.45 -19.18 -11.72
N LEU A 208 2.27 -20.23 -11.86
CA LEU A 208 3.07 -20.76 -10.76
C LEU A 208 4.17 -19.78 -10.39
N ALA A 209 4.88 -19.24 -11.39
CA ALA A 209 5.88 -18.20 -11.19
C ALA A 209 5.29 -16.94 -10.51
N MET A 210 4.08 -16.52 -10.89
CA MET A 210 3.42 -15.38 -10.27
C MET A 210 2.95 -15.65 -8.84
N ARG A 211 2.55 -16.88 -8.52
CA ARG A 211 2.23 -17.28 -7.14
C ARG A 211 3.48 -17.27 -6.27
N ASP A 212 4.59 -17.80 -6.77
CA ASP A 212 5.87 -17.84 -6.09
C ASP A 212 6.43 -16.42 -5.84
N ALA A 213 6.41 -15.55 -6.86
CA ALA A 213 6.77 -14.14 -6.72
C ALA A 213 5.89 -13.42 -5.68
N THR A 214 4.59 -13.73 -5.64
CA THR A 214 3.65 -13.17 -4.66
C THR A 214 4.00 -13.65 -3.25
N ALA A 215 4.27 -14.95 -3.08
CA ALA A 215 4.67 -15.53 -1.80
C ALA A 215 5.97 -14.88 -1.30
N TYR A 216 6.95 -14.66 -2.18
CA TYR A 216 8.18 -13.94 -1.84
C TYR A 216 7.89 -12.52 -1.36
N ILE A 217 7.09 -11.74 -2.10
CA ILE A 217 6.72 -10.37 -1.71
C ILE A 217 6.06 -10.36 -0.32
N MET A 218 5.09 -11.25 -0.11
CA MET A 218 4.35 -11.31 1.15
C MET A 218 5.22 -11.76 2.31
N ARG A 219 6.14 -12.68 2.10
CA ARG A 219 7.10 -13.13 3.11
C ARG A 219 8.02 -11.99 3.56
N GLU A 220 8.57 -11.21 2.63
CA GLU A 220 9.43 -10.08 2.97
C GLU A 220 8.65 -8.95 3.68
N LEU A 221 7.39 -8.72 3.27
CA LEU A 221 6.49 -7.79 3.95
C LEU A 221 6.18 -8.25 5.38
N THR A 222 5.90 -9.55 5.56
CA THR A 222 5.60 -10.14 6.87
C THR A 222 6.77 -10.03 7.83
N LYS A 223 8.01 -10.25 7.38
CA LYS A 223 9.21 -10.06 8.22
C LYS A 223 9.31 -8.65 8.80
N ILE A 224 9.00 -7.63 7.99
CA ILE A 224 8.99 -6.25 8.48
C ILE A 224 7.88 -6.05 9.52
N LEU A 225 6.72 -6.68 9.30
CA LEU A 225 5.61 -6.59 10.25
C LEU A 225 5.93 -7.30 11.57
N GLU A 226 6.64 -8.43 11.55
CA GLU A 226 7.17 -9.12 12.75
C GLU A 226 8.06 -8.19 13.58
N GLU A 227 8.98 -7.48 12.92
CA GLU A 227 9.84 -6.49 13.60
C GLU A 227 9.04 -5.34 14.24
N ILE A 228 7.98 -4.87 13.58
CA ILE A 228 7.13 -3.80 14.11
C ILE A 228 6.33 -4.28 15.32
N ARG A 229 5.81 -5.49 15.25
CA ARG A 229 4.95 -6.07 16.28
C ARG A 229 5.75 -6.65 17.44
N GLY A 230 7.01 -7.03 17.22
CA GLY A 230 7.85 -7.73 18.20
C GLY A 230 7.39 -9.17 18.46
N GLU A 231 6.73 -9.78 17.50
CA GLU A 231 6.21 -11.17 17.57
C GLU A 231 6.33 -11.86 16.22
N SER A 232 6.47 -13.18 16.22
CA SER A 232 6.57 -13.99 15.00
C SER A 232 5.19 -14.20 14.37
N ALA A 233 5.13 -14.16 13.05
CA ALA A 233 3.94 -14.53 12.30
C ALA A 233 3.62 -16.02 12.49
N PRO A 234 2.35 -16.42 12.38
CA PRO A 234 1.97 -17.83 12.38
C PRO A 234 2.69 -18.59 11.25
N SER A 235 3.06 -19.84 11.52
CA SER A 235 3.66 -20.72 10.51
C SER A 235 2.70 -21.09 9.36
N THR A 236 1.42 -20.77 9.50
CA THR A 236 0.39 -20.96 8.49
C THR A 236 -0.26 -19.61 8.14
N ILE A 237 -0.51 -19.40 6.86
CA ILE A 237 -1.15 -18.18 6.36
C ILE A 237 -2.67 -18.37 6.25
N PHE A 238 -3.46 -17.39 6.67
CA PHE A 238 -4.92 -17.43 6.55
C PHE A 238 -5.35 -17.36 5.09
N ASP A 239 -6.19 -18.31 4.64
CA ASP A 239 -6.79 -18.29 3.31
C ASP A 239 -8.28 -17.88 3.41
N PRO A 240 -8.64 -16.70 2.90
CA PRO A 240 -10.01 -16.22 2.99
C PRO A 240 -11.02 -17.00 2.16
N HIS A 241 -10.58 -17.88 1.25
CA HIS A 241 -11.45 -18.72 0.42
C HIS A 241 -11.87 -20.01 1.12
N THR A 242 -10.99 -20.56 1.95
CA THR A 242 -11.26 -21.77 2.72
C THR A 242 -11.63 -21.46 4.17
N SER A 243 -11.48 -20.19 4.60
CA SER A 243 -11.57 -19.77 6.00
C SER A 243 -10.65 -20.57 6.91
N ASP A 244 -9.55 -21.08 6.35
CA ASP A 244 -8.59 -21.94 6.99
C ASP A 244 -7.17 -21.40 6.84
N ARG A 245 -6.19 -21.95 7.57
CA ARG A 245 -4.79 -21.58 7.46
C ARG A 245 -4.04 -22.60 6.62
N LYS A 246 -3.24 -22.10 5.67
CA LYS A 246 -2.33 -22.91 4.83
C LYS A 246 -0.90 -22.75 5.31
N SER A 247 -0.12 -23.82 5.18
CA SER A 247 1.32 -23.77 5.44
C SER A 247 1.98 -22.71 4.58
N VAL A 248 2.92 -21.97 5.16
CA VAL A 248 3.75 -21.01 4.42
C VAL A 248 4.79 -21.82 3.65
N VAL A 249 4.70 -21.81 2.33
CA VAL A 249 5.64 -22.46 1.41
C VAL A 249 6.77 -21.50 1.06
#